data_1bf015eda240fc7c028f3086ec71794f
#
_entry.id   1bf015eda240fc7c028f3086ec71794f
#
_cell.length_a   1.000
_cell.length_b   1.000
_cell.length_c   1.000
_cell.angle_alpha   90.00
_cell.angle_beta   90.00
_cell.angle_gamma   90.00
#
_symmetry.space_group_name_H-M   'P 1'
#
loop_
_entity.id
_entity.type
_entity.pdbx_description
1 polymer ?
#
loop_
_entity_poly.entity_id
_entity_poly.type
_entity_poly.pdbx_seq_one_letter_code
_entity_poly.pdbx_strand_id
1 'polypeptide(L)'
;YPLVSVDPYISIWSMKHKKLYKDNTRMWAGYQKCLHGLMMIDDKPYRFMGENGVHHMHQKVLKVTPLCTTYVFEKHDVQLKVDFWTPAFPDDLLLLSLPCAFIDYEVTILDKRPHSVSISLLVDENFCYDSEKGKEIIGDAVKTDSSYYAYMRQNEQNVLEYSGDFNAINWGTVYVTGGFVSFGKPTIKRNKRDGFVNYIHSEHKAYEPVSDKFCAH
;
A
#
# COMPACT_ATOMS: atom_id res chain seq x y z
N TYR A 1 14.73 4.08 -2.64
CA TYR A 1 14.73 2.70 -2.17
C TYR A 1 13.56 1.99 -2.82
N PRO A 2 13.80 0.85 -3.51
CA PRO A 2 12.74 0.09 -4.17
C PRO A 2 11.80 -0.54 -3.13
N LEU A 3 10.52 -0.57 -3.42
CA LEU A 3 9.51 -1.23 -2.59
C LEU A 3 8.81 -2.33 -3.39
N VAL A 4 8.25 -1.97 -4.53
CA VAL A 4 7.66 -2.89 -5.50
C VAL A 4 8.40 -2.71 -6.81
N SER A 5 9.00 -3.74 -7.34
CA SER A 5 9.80 -3.67 -8.58
C SER A 5 9.52 -4.91 -9.42
N VAL A 6 8.42 -4.87 -10.15
CA VAL A 6 7.98 -5.99 -11.00
C VAL A 6 8.42 -5.75 -12.43
N ASP A 7 8.04 -4.61 -12.99
CA ASP A 7 8.38 -4.18 -14.35
C ASP A 7 8.46 -2.64 -14.41
N PRO A 8 8.77 -2.02 -15.54
CA PRO A 8 8.88 -0.56 -15.65
C PRO A 8 7.59 0.20 -15.31
N TYR A 9 6.43 -0.40 -15.46
CA TYR A 9 5.13 0.20 -15.15
C TYR A 9 4.71 0.00 -13.69
N ILE A 10 5.20 -1.08 -13.07
CA ILE A 10 4.95 -1.40 -11.65
C ILE A 10 6.29 -1.39 -10.91
N SER A 11 6.83 -0.18 -10.72
CA SER A 11 8.08 0.06 -10.02
C SER A 11 7.91 1.22 -9.05
N ILE A 12 7.67 0.90 -7.78
CA ILE A 12 7.30 1.83 -6.72
C ILE A 12 8.45 1.99 -5.75
N TRP A 13 8.74 3.23 -5.41
CA TRP A 13 9.91 3.62 -4.65
C TRP A 13 9.58 4.59 -3.51
N SER A 14 10.40 4.52 -2.45
CA SER A 14 10.57 5.60 -1.50
C SER A 14 11.68 6.51 -2.04
N MET A 15 11.31 7.63 -2.67
CA MET A 15 12.24 8.43 -3.49
C MET A 15 13.03 9.46 -2.69
N LYS A 16 12.36 10.24 -1.84
CA LYS A 16 12.94 11.44 -1.27
C LYS A 16 13.65 11.23 0.06
N HIS A 17 13.18 10.32 0.87
CA HIS A 17 13.65 10.17 2.24
C HIS A 17 13.99 8.72 2.57
N LYS A 18 15.02 8.55 3.42
CA LYS A 18 15.32 7.24 4.02
C LYS A 18 14.18 6.75 4.93
N LYS A 19 13.37 7.66 5.44
CA LYS A 19 12.26 7.35 6.35
C LYS A 19 10.97 7.20 5.56
N LEU A 20 10.43 5.99 5.54
CA LEU A 20 9.30 5.58 4.72
C LEU A 20 8.00 6.36 5.01
N TYR A 21 7.85 6.89 6.23
CA TYR A 21 6.68 7.66 6.66
C TYR A 21 6.74 9.17 6.34
N LYS A 22 7.84 9.66 5.72
CA LYS A 22 8.02 11.12 5.52
C LYS A 22 7.55 11.63 4.17
N ASP A 23 7.29 10.76 3.21
CA ASP A 23 6.82 11.13 1.88
C ASP A 23 5.93 10.00 1.33
N ASN A 24 5.13 10.35 0.35
CA ASN A 24 4.35 9.37 -0.39
C ASN A 24 5.24 8.61 -1.37
N THR A 25 4.91 7.35 -1.56
CA THR A 25 5.60 6.50 -2.52
C THR A 25 5.34 6.98 -3.96
N ARG A 26 6.29 6.72 -4.83
CA ARG A 26 6.26 7.16 -6.22
C ARG A 26 6.73 6.06 -7.15
N MET A 27 6.25 6.10 -8.37
CA MET A 27 6.86 5.38 -9.46
C MET A 27 8.28 5.89 -9.70
N TRP A 28 9.18 5.06 -10.23
CA TRP A 28 10.55 5.43 -10.54
C TRP A 28 10.68 6.68 -11.42
N ALA A 29 9.70 6.92 -12.31
CA ALA A 29 9.62 8.11 -13.15
C ALA A 29 9.07 9.37 -12.44
N GLY A 30 8.78 9.30 -11.13
CA GLY A 30 8.38 10.44 -10.30
C GLY A 30 6.88 10.60 -10.08
N TYR A 31 6.03 9.90 -10.80
CA TYR A 31 4.57 9.94 -10.60
C TYR A 31 4.17 9.40 -9.23
N GLN A 32 3.20 10.02 -8.60
CA GLN A 32 2.67 9.53 -7.33
C GLN A 32 1.96 8.20 -7.55
N LYS A 33 2.38 7.20 -6.79
CA LYS A 33 1.76 5.87 -6.67
C LYS A 33 1.78 5.55 -5.19
N CYS A 34 0.74 6.01 -4.49
CA CYS A 34 0.78 6.09 -3.04
C CYS A 34 0.41 4.76 -2.39
N LEU A 35 1.35 4.25 -1.61
CA LEU A 35 1.12 3.23 -0.61
C LEU A 35 1.13 3.89 0.77
N HIS A 36 0.16 3.55 1.60
CA HIS A 36 0.11 3.99 2.99
C HIS A 36 0.06 2.79 3.91
N GLY A 37 0.83 2.85 4.98
CA GLY A 37 0.89 1.80 5.98
C GLY A 37 0.55 2.34 7.36
N LEU A 38 -0.42 1.71 8.00
CA LEU A 38 -0.88 2.03 9.35
C LEU A 38 -0.78 0.80 10.24
N MET A 39 -0.40 1.02 11.50
CA MET A 39 -0.46 0.03 12.56
C MET A 39 -1.30 0.58 13.70
N MET A 40 -2.33 -0.15 14.09
CA MET A 40 -3.04 0.11 15.32
C MET A 40 -2.30 -0.57 16.46
N ILE A 41 -2.05 0.16 17.54
CA ILE A 41 -1.48 -0.37 18.79
C ILE A 41 -2.38 0.14 19.91
N ASP A 42 -3.06 -0.77 20.60
CA ASP A 42 -3.97 -0.46 21.70
C ASP A 42 -4.97 0.64 21.33
N ASP A 43 -5.67 0.42 20.21
CA ASP A 43 -6.68 1.31 19.61
C ASP A 43 -6.16 2.69 19.13
N LYS A 44 -4.84 2.88 19.05
CA LYS A 44 -4.23 4.10 18.55
C LYS A 44 -3.53 3.87 17.22
N PRO A 45 -3.83 4.67 16.17
CA PRO A 45 -3.19 4.53 14.88
C PRO A 45 -1.80 5.16 14.84
N TYR A 46 -0.86 4.47 14.22
CA TYR A 46 0.48 4.94 13.93
C TYR A 46 0.86 4.59 12.49
N ARG A 47 1.33 5.58 11.71
CA ARG A 47 1.79 5.31 10.36
C ARG A 47 3.23 4.79 10.36
N PHE A 48 3.51 3.85 9.49
CA PHE A 48 4.87 3.43 9.18
C PHE A 48 5.27 3.77 7.73
N MET A 49 4.27 4.01 6.83
CA MET A 49 4.49 4.32 5.42
C MET A 49 3.53 5.39 4.93
N GLY A 50 4.02 6.28 4.06
CA GLY A 50 3.26 7.38 3.47
C GLY A 50 2.99 8.53 4.44
N GLU A 51 2.54 9.66 3.91
CA GLU A 51 2.19 10.84 4.70
C GLU A 51 0.67 11.02 4.72
N ASN A 52 0.05 10.90 5.90
CA ASN A 52 -1.39 10.96 6.08
C ASN A 52 -1.85 11.73 7.34
N GLY A 53 -0.93 12.44 7.99
CA GLY A 53 -1.23 13.25 9.17
C GLY A 53 -1.35 12.46 10.49
N VAL A 54 -1.26 11.13 10.47
CA VAL A 54 -1.23 10.28 11.67
C VAL A 54 0.17 10.29 12.26
N HIS A 55 0.30 10.17 13.58
CA HIS A 55 1.61 10.03 14.23
C HIS A 55 2.38 8.82 13.67
N HIS A 56 3.68 8.99 13.45
CA HIS A 56 4.50 7.92 12.91
C HIS A 56 5.10 7.01 13.98
N MET A 57 5.40 5.78 13.59
CA MET A 57 6.32 4.90 14.29
C MET A 57 7.77 5.37 14.09
N HIS A 58 8.67 5.01 15.00
CA HIS A 58 10.09 5.31 14.85
C HIS A 58 10.78 4.26 13.99
N GLN A 59 11.23 4.65 12.80
CA GLN A 59 12.02 3.77 11.94
C GLN A 59 13.42 3.58 12.53
N LYS A 60 13.79 2.34 12.79
CA LYS A 60 15.10 1.92 13.36
C LYS A 60 16.04 1.42 12.29
N VAL A 61 15.54 0.62 11.35
CA VAL A 61 16.35 -0.04 10.34
C VAL A 61 15.81 0.26 8.94
N LEU A 62 16.72 0.37 8.01
CA LEU A 62 16.50 0.26 6.57
C LEU A 62 17.65 -0.57 6.01
N LYS A 63 17.34 -1.72 5.43
CA LYS A 63 18.27 -2.62 4.77
C LYS A 63 17.76 -2.91 3.37
N VAL A 64 18.64 -2.81 2.39
CA VAL A 64 18.32 -3.10 0.99
C VAL A 64 19.22 -4.23 0.51
N THR A 65 18.61 -5.22 -0.09
CA THR A 65 19.27 -6.31 -0.82
C THR A 65 18.76 -6.32 -2.26
N PRO A 66 19.32 -7.09 -3.18
CA PRO A 66 18.88 -7.11 -4.57
C PRO A 66 17.39 -7.40 -4.78
N LEU A 67 16.77 -8.20 -3.92
CA LEU A 67 15.38 -8.66 -4.05
C LEU A 67 14.47 -8.20 -2.92
N CYS A 68 15.00 -7.55 -1.88
CA CYS A 68 14.22 -7.20 -0.71
C CYS A 68 14.68 -5.88 -0.09
N THR A 69 13.70 -5.05 0.27
CA THR A 69 13.91 -3.87 1.11
C THR A 69 13.20 -4.07 2.44
N THR A 70 13.98 -4.10 3.51
CA THR A 70 13.50 -4.31 4.88
C THR A 70 13.47 -3.00 5.65
N TYR A 71 12.36 -2.73 6.32
CA TYR A 71 12.23 -1.68 7.31
C TYR A 71 11.88 -2.27 8.68
N VAL A 72 12.39 -1.66 9.75
CA VAL A 72 11.99 -1.97 11.12
C VAL A 72 11.55 -0.68 11.80
N PHE A 73 10.39 -0.74 12.42
CA PHE A 73 9.78 0.37 13.15
C PHE A 73 9.47 -0.03 14.59
N GLU A 74 9.49 0.94 15.50
CA GLU A 74 9.12 0.72 16.89
C GLU A 74 8.19 1.83 17.40
N LYS A 75 7.23 1.43 18.22
CA LYS A 75 6.34 2.33 18.95
C LYS A 75 5.71 1.57 20.14
N HIS A 76 5.73 2.19 21.33
CA HIS A 76 5.10 1.64 22.55
C HIS A 76 5.44 0.16 22.81
N ASP A 77 6.74 -0.17 22.77
CA ASP A 77 7.26 -1.51 22.98
C ASP A 77 6.75 -2.57 21.97
N VAL A 78 6.18 -2.10 20.86
CA VAL A 78 5.82 -2.92 19.72
C VAL A 78 6.78 -2.63 18.57
N GLN A 79 7.37 -3.68 18.03
CA GLN A 79 8.23 -3.62 16.84
C GLN A 79 7.47 -4.19 15.64
N LEU A 80 7.53 -3.48 14.53
CA LEU A 80 7.04 -3.92 13.24
C LEU A 80 8.21 -4.03 12.26
N LYS A 81 8.44 -5.20 11.71
CA LYS A 81 9.30 -5.43 10.56
C LYS A 81 8.45 -5.53 9.31
N VAL A 82 8.85 -4.86 8.26
CA VAL A 82 8.18 -4.89 6.94
C VAL A 82 9.23 -5.21 5.89
N ASP A 83 8.99 -6.28 5.15
CA ASP A 83 9.80 -6.71 4.02
C ASP A 83 9.03 -6.51 2.72
N PHE A 84 9.58 -5.69 1.82
CA PHE A 84 9.10 -5.54 0.45
C PHE A 84 9.98 -6.37 -0.46
N TRP A 85 9.40 -7.34 -1.17
CA TRP A 85 10.20 -8.18 -2.05
C TRP A 85 9.43 -8.65 -3.29
N THR A 86 10.17 -8.93 -4.33
CA THR A 86 9.66 -9.45 -5.60
C THR A 86 10.26 -10.81 -5.85
N PRO A 87 9.45 -11.84 -6.18
CA PRO A 87 9.97 -13.16 -6.45
C PRO A 87 10.87 -13.15 -7.69
N ALA A 88 12.02 -13.79 -7.58
CA ALA A 88 12.94 -13.99 -8.69
C ALA A 88 13.45 -15.42 -8.64
N PHE A 89 12.69 -16.32 -9.24
CA PHE A 89 13.00 -17.75 -9.31
C PHE A 89 13.40 -18.09 -10.76
N PRO A 90 14.69 -18.03 -11.12
CA PRO A 90 15.13 -18.21 -12.51
C PRO A 90 14.84 -19.62 -13.06
N ASP A 91 14.69 -20.59 -12.18
CA ASP A 91 14.38 -21.98 -12.53
C ASP A 91 12.87 -22.25 -12.67
N ASP A 92 12.03 -21.28 -12.33
CA ASP A 92 10.57 -21.36 -12.47
C ASP A 92 10.04 -20.14 -13.24
N LEU A 93 9.91 -20.32 -14.55
CA LEU A 93 9.47 -19.26 -15.45
C LEU A 93 8.04 -18.79 -15.18
N LEU A 94 7.18 -19.66 -14.64
CA LEU A 94 5.81 -19.28 -14.27
C LEU A 94 5.83 -18.29 -13.11
N LEU A 95 6.52 -18.62 -12.02
CA LEU A 95 6.66 -17.72 -10.88
C LEU A 95 7.41 -16.44 -11.24
N LEU A 96 8.46 -16.54 -12.07
CA LEU A 96 9.21 -15.36 -12.53
C LEU A 96 8.35 -14.40 -13.37
N SER A 97 7.40 -14.93 -14.13
CA SER A 97 6.51 -14.13 -14.99
C SER A 97 5.29 -13.52 -14.25
N LEU A 98 5.06 -13.86 -12.99
CA LEU A 98 3.96 -13.29 -12.23
C LEU A 98 4.19 -11.80 -11.96
N PRO A 99 3.26 -10.91 -12.37
CA PRO A 99 3.38 -9.48 -12.13
C PRO A 99 2.98 -9.13 -10.69
N CYS A 100 3.69 -9.68 -9.71
CA CYS A 100 3.36 -9.52 -8.31
C CYS A 100 4.59 -9.18 -7.46
N ALA A 101 4.35 -8.51 -6.34
CA ALA A 101 5.30 -8.30 -5.26
C ALA A 101 4.64 -8.63 -3.92
N PHE A 102 5.46 -8.94 -2.94
CA PHE A 102 5.00 -9.30 -1.61
C PHE A 102 5.41 -8.24 -0.60
N ILE A 103 4.54 -8.04 0.39
CA ILE A 103 4.79 -7.20 1.54
C ILE A 103 4.51 -8.05 2.77
N ASP A 104 5.59 -8.46 3.44
CA ASP A 104 5.50 -9.30 4.63
C ASP A 104 5.62 -8.46 5.89
N TYR A 105 4.86 -8.82 6.90
CA TYR A 105 4.83 -8.16 8.19
C TYR A 105 5.17 -9.14 9.30
N GLU A 106 6.07 -8.70 10.18
CA GLU A 106 6.41 -9.42 11.41
C GLU A 106 6.27 -8.46 12.60
N VAL A 107 5.46 -8.85 13.59
CA VAL A 107 5.26 -8.07 14.81
C VAL A 107 5.93 -8.74 15.99
N THR A 108 6.72 -7.99 16.73
CA THR A 108 7.38 -8.44 17.96
C THR A 108 6.98 -7.51 19.11
N ILE A 109 6.53 -8.09 20.21
CA ILE A 109 6.27 -7.37 21.45
C ILE A 109 7.57 -7.33 22.25
N LEU A 110 8.05 -6.15 22.60
CA LEU A 110 9.35 -5.95 23.27
C LEU A 110 9.23 -5.95 24.80
N ASP A 111 8.03 -5.69 25.30
CA ASP A 111 7.75 -5.82 26.73
C ASP A 111 6.97 -7.13 27.01
N LYS A 112 6.61 -7.37 28.26
CA LYS A 112 5.87 -8.57 28.68
C LYS A 112 4.36 -8.34 28.79
N ARG A 113 3.85 -7.20 28.30
CA ARG A 113 2.44 -6.85 28.38
C ARG A 113 1.69 -7.30 27.13
N PRO A 114 0.43 -7.69 27.24
CA PRO A 114 -0.38 -7.95 26.07
C PRO A 114 -0.69 -6.62 25.34
N HIS A 115 -0.56 -6.62 24.02
CA HIS A 115 -0.95 -5.50 23.14
C HIS A 115 -1.92 -5.99 22.09
N SER A 116 -2.92 -5.17 21.80
CA SER A 116 -3.79 -5.36 20.63
C SER A 116 -3.15 -4.67 19.43
N VAL A 117 -2.88 -5.42 18.37
CA VAL A 117 -2.25 -4.88 17.18
C VAL A 117 -2.97 -5.28 15.90
N SER A 118 -3.09 -4.35 14.95
CA SER A 118 -3.51 -4.66 13.59
C SER A 118 -2.74 -3.81 12.60
N ILE A 119 -2.59 -4.31 11.37
CA ILE A 119 -1.84 -3.65 10.31
C ILE A 119 -2.77 -3.43 9.13
N SER A 120 -2.69 -2.25 8.52
CA SER A 120 -3.42 -1.91 7.32
C SER A 120 -2.46 -1.37 6.26
N LEU A 121 -2.59 -1.90 5.04
CA LEU A 121 -1.98 -1.37 3.84
C LEU A 121 -3.08 -0.69 3.01
N LEU A 122 -2.78 0.48 2.49
CA LEU A 122 -3.67 1.23 1.64
C LEU A 122 -2.99 1.48 0.30
N VAL A 123 -3.64 1.11 -0.78
CA VAL A 123 -3.22 1.39 -2.16
C VAL A 123 -4.15 2.44 -2.73
N ASP A 124 -3.59 3.61 -3.08
CA ASP A 124 -4.38 4.75 -3.56
C ASP A 124 -4.75 4.59 -5.03
N GLU A 125 -5.86 5.19 -5.45
CA GLU A 125 -6.37 5.20 -6.83
C GLU A 125 -5.35 5.71 -7.86
N ASN A 126 -4.36 6.49 -7.44
CA ASN A 126 -3.33 7.00 -8.35
C ASN A 126 -2.45 5.89 -8.96
N PHE A 127 -2.55 4.65 -8.47
CA PHE A 127 -2.00 3.49 -9.17
C PHE A 127 -2.63 3.26 -10.54
N CYS A 128 -3.87 3.69 -10.73
CA CYS A 128 -4.62 3.50 -11.97
C CYS A 128 -4.48 4.68 -12.96
N TYR A 129 -3.80 5.77 -12.58
CA TYR A 129 -3.63 6.95 -13.44
C TYR A 129 -2.24 6.99 -14.07
N ASP A 130 -2.16 7.52 -15.29
CA ASP A 130 -0.91 7.87 -15.94
C ASP A 130 -0.31 9.18 -15.38
N SER A 131 -1.02 10.29 -15.48
CA SER A 131 -0.57 11.60 -15.00
C SER A 131 -1.71 12.47 -14.48
N GLU A 132 -2.93 12.23 -14.88
CA GLU A 132 -4.07 13.11 -14.62
C GLU A 132 -5.19 12.39 -13.87
N LYS A 133 -5.74 13.10 -12.89
CA LYS A 133 -7.00 12.74 -12.27
C LYS A 133 -8.14 12.96 -13.26
N GLY A 134 -9.17 12.16 -13.16
CA GLY A 134 -10.45 12.53 -13.74
C GLY A 134 -11.17 11.44 -14.51
N LYS A 135 -10.60 10.26 -14.61
CA LYS A 135 -11.32 9.10 -15.14
C LYS A 135 -11.95 8.31 -14.00
N GLU A 136 -13.10 7.76 -14.27
CA GLU A 136 -13.84 6.92 -13.33
C GLU A 136 -13.03 5.67 -12.96
N ILE A 137 -12.87 5.44 -11.67
CA ILE A 137 -12.26 4.22 -11.13
C ILE A 137 -13.35 3.26 -10.71
N ILE A 138 -13.29 2.06 -11.22
CA ILE A 138 -14.13 0.94 -10.80
C ILE A 138 -13.29 -0.10 -10.07
N GLY A 139 -13.94 -0.81 -9.17
CA GLY A 139 -13.30 -1.87 -8.39
C GLY A 139 -14.29 -2.58 -7.48
N ASP A 140 -13.80 -3.59 -6.82
CA ASP A 140 -14.59 -4.35 -5.85
C ASP A 140 -13.66 -5.12 -4.90
N ALA A 141 -14.23 -5.60 -3.79
CA ALA A 141 -13.60 -6.52 -2.87
C ALA A 141 -14.34 -7.85 -2.89
N VAL A 142 -13.63 -8.90 -3.20
CA VAL A 142 -14.17 -10.23 -3.42
C VAL A 142 -13.66 -11.19 -2.33
N LYS A 143 -14.58 -11.91 -1.73
CA LYS A 143 -14.30 -13.06 -0.86
C LYS A 143 -14.48 -14.34 -1.65
N THR A 144 -13.43 -15.15 -1.68
CA THR A 144 -13.50 -16.53 -2.18
C THR A 144 -13.54 -17.52 -1.00
N ASP A 145 -13.64 -18.80 -1.27
CA ASP A 145 -13.61 -19.83 -0.23
C ASP A 145 -12.28 -19.89 0.54
N SER A 146 -11.19 -19.42 -0.08
CA SER A 146 -9.83 -19.55 0.46
C SER A 146 -9.08 -18.21 0.62
N SER A 147 -9.60 -17.12 0.07
CA SER A 147 -8.89 -15.85 0.06
C SER A 147 -9.81 -14.65 -0.07
N TYR A 148 -9.23 -13.48 0.21
CA TYR A 148 -9.83 -12.19 -0.08
C TYR A 148 -8.93 -11.45 -1.08
N TYR A 149 -9.53 -10.76 -2.05
CA TYR A 149 -8.81 -9.81 -2.87
C TYR A 149 -9.67 -8.60 -3.18
N ALA A 150 -9.04 -7.45 -3.35
CA ALA A 150 -9.65 -6.27 -3.91
C ALA A 150 -8.95 -5.92 -5.22
N TYR A 151 -9.68 -5.29 -6.12
CA TYR A 151 -9.11 -4.79 -7.36
C TYR A 151 -9.64 -3.40 -7.67
N MET A 152 -8.86 -2.64 -8.44
CA MET A 152 -9.27 -1.36 -9.00
C MET A 152 -8.62 -1.14 -10.37
N ARG A 153 -9.33 -0.40 -11.22
CA ARG A 153 -8.85 0.01 -12.54
C ARG A 153 -9.62 1.23 -13.03
N GLN A 154 -9.12 1.90 -14.03
CA GLN A 154 -9.96 2.85 -14.76
C GLN A 154 -11.11 2.10 -15.47
N ASN A 155 -12.28 2.74 -15.55
CA ASN A 155 -13.43 2.18 -16.27
C ASN A 155 -13.08 2.04 -17.76
N GLU A 156 -12.49 3.07 -18.35
CA GLU A 156 -11.96 3.03 -19.71
C GLU A 156 -10.54 2.45 -19.73
N GLN A 157 -10.30 1.47 -20.59
CA GLN A 157 -9.04 0.77 -20.72
C GLN A 157 -8.44 1.03 -22.10
N ASN A 158 -7.62 2.06 -22.20
CA ASN A 158 -6.95 2.45 -23.46
C ASN A 158 -5.58 1.79 -23.54
N VAL A 159 -5.58 0.49 -23.81
CA VAL A 159 -4.35 -0.32 -23.83
C VAL A 159 -3.39 0.19 -24.87
N LEU A 160 -2.15 0.54 -24.46
CA LEU A 160 -1.08 1.02 -25.34
C LEU A 160 -1.43 2.28 -26.15
N GLU A 161 -2.35 3.12 -25.65
CA GLU A 161 -2.69 4.38 -26.31
C GLU A 161 -1.50 5.33 -26.40
N TYR A 162 -0.65 5.32 -25.37
CA TYR A 162 0.56 6.11 -25.34
C TYR A 162 1.79 5.23 -25.58
N SER A 163 2.69 5.74 -26.39
CA SER A 163 4.00 5.11 -26.66
C SER A 163 5.13 6.07 -26.34
N GLY A 164 6.34 5.56 -26.21
CA GLY A 164 7.55 6.33 -25.98
C GLY A 164 7.85 6.62 -24.52
N ASP A 165 8.13 7.87 -24.19
CA ASP A 165 8.65 8.26 -22.86
C ASP A 165 7.60 8.29 -21.73
N PHE A 166 6.35 7.96 -22.04
CA PHE A 166 5.30 7.86 -21.04
C PHE A 166 5.43 6.52 -20.29
N ASN A 167 5.95 6.60 -19.09
CA ASN A 167 6.26 5.43 -18.27
C ASN A 167 5.16 5.06 -17.28
N ALA A 168 4.07 5.83 -17.22
CA ALA A 168 2.89 5.51 -16.44
C ALA A 168 1.77 5.04 -17.36
N ILE A 169 1.06 4.01 -16.93
CA ILE A 169 -0.08 3.46 -17.68
C ILE A 169 -1.40 3.90 -17.05
N ASN A 170 -2.42 4.03 -17.89
CA ASN A 170 -3.82 4.30 -17.52
C ASN A 170 -4.73 3.09 -17.79
N TRP A 171 -4.15 1.95 -18.00
CA TRP A 171 -4.82 0.68 -18.27
C TRP A 171 -4.26 -0.41 -17.34
N GLY A 172 -4.88 -1.57 -17.35
CA GLY A 172 -4.55 -2.66 -16.44
C GLY A 172 -5.34 -2.58 -15.14
N THR A 173 -5.21 -3.61 -14.32
CA THR A 173 -5.93 -3.75 -13.06
C THR A 173 -4.93 -3.97 -11.93
N VAL A 174 -5.06 -3.19 -10.88
CA VAL A 174 -4.31 -3.39 -9.65
C VAL A 174 -5.09 -4.35 -8.76
N TYR A 175 -4.43 -5.38 -8.27
CA TYR A 175 -4.97 -6.33 -7.32
C TYR A 175 -4.20 -6.24 -6.00
N VAL A 176 -4.95 -6.33 -4.91
CA VAL A 176 -4.40 -6.51 -3.56
C VAL A 176 -5.04 -7.73 -2.96
N THR A 177 -4.24 -8.65 -2.46
CA THR A 177 -4.69 -9.86 -1.78
C THR A 177 -3.97 -10.01 -0.45
N GLY A 178 -4.63 -10.63 0.52
CA GLY A 178 -4.05 -10.79 1.86
C GLY A 178 -5.07 -11.38 2.82
N GLY A 179 -5.02 -10.94 4.07
CA GLY A 179 -5.99 -11.32 5.09
C GLY A 179 -7.38 -10.82 4.75
N PHE A 180 -7.81 -9.74 5.36
CA PHE A 180 -9.05 -9.06 5.00
C PHE A 180 -8.73 -7.90 4.05
N VAL A 181 -9.47 -7.77 2.95
CA VAL A 181 -9.35 -6.64 2.02
C VAL A 181 -10.71 -6.02 1.78
N SER A 182 -10.75 -4.71 1.55
CA SER A 182 -11.95 -3.98 1.17
C SER A 182 -11.62 -2.95 0.08
N PHE A 183 -12.62 -2.62 -0.71
CA PHE A 183 -12.55 -1.57 -1.72
C PHE A 183 -13.47 -0.42 -1.35
N GLY A 184 -13.01 0.81 -1.54
CA GLY A 184 -13.83 1.99 -1.34
C GLY A 184 -13.09 3.14 -0.66
N LYS A 185 -13.82 4.19 -0.33
CA LYS A 185 -13.27 5.40 0.31
C LYS A 185 -12.95 5.13 1.78
N PRO A 186 -11.69 5.20 2.20
CA PRO A 186 -11.37 5.08 3.61
C PRO A 186 -11.95 6.26 4.37
N THR A 187 -12.74 5.98 5.40
CA THR A 187 -13.28 7.03 6.25
C THR A 187 -12.27 7.38 7.33
N ILE A 188 -11.42 8.35 7.05
CA ILE A 188 -10.49 8.89 8.03
C ILE A 188 -11.20 10.05 8.76
N LYS A 189 -11.66 9.83 9.98
CA LYS A 189 -12.21 10.90 10.82
C LYS A 189 -11.08 11.62 11.55
N ARG A 190 -10.89 12.89 11.23
CA ARG A 190 -9.98 13.75 11.98
C ARG A 190 -10.61 14.10 13.33
N ASN A 191 -10.02 13.67 14.42
CA ASN A 191 -10.45 14.14 15.74
C ASN A 191 -9.95 15.57 15.94
N LYS A 192 -10.87 16.52 16.08
CA LYS A 192 -10.56 17.95 16.18
C LYS A 192 -9.72 18.32 17.42
N ARG A 193 -9.67 17.48 18.45
CA ARG A 193 -8.93 17.78 19.68
C ARG A 193 -7.45 17.48 19.65
N ASP A 194 -7.04 16.41 18.93
CA ASP A 194 -5.68 15.88 19.04
C ASP A 194 -4.93 15.79 17.71
N GLY A 195 -5.48 16.32 16.62
CA GLY A 195 -4.86 16.20 15.29
C GLY A 195 -4.81 14.77 14.74
N PHE A 196 -5.50 13.83 15.38
CA PHE A 196 -5.55 12.43 15.00
C PHE A 196 -6.54 12.18 13.88
N VAL A 197 -6.13 11.37 12.95
CA VAL A 197 -6.99 10.80 11.94
C VAL A 197 -7.44 9.43 12.43
N ASN A 198 -8.67 9.32 12.89
CA ASN A 198 -9.23 8.04 13.26
C ASN A 198 -9.55 7.25 11.99
N TYR A 199 -8.84 6.16 11.79
CA TYR A 199 -9.17 5.16 10.81
C TYR A 199 -10.34 4.33 11.34
N ILE A 200 -11.52 4.44 10.72
CA ILE A 200 -12.62 3.54 11.03
C ILE A 200 -12.51 2.35 10.08
N HIS A 201 -12.03 1.26 10.61
CA HIS A 201 -12.18 -0.04 10.00
C HIS A 201 -13.65 -0.44 10.12
N SER A 202 -14.44 -0.24 9.07
CA SER A 202 -15.82 -0.74 9.05
C SER A 202 -15.82 -2.12 8.45
N GLU A 203 -15.93 -3.13 9.29
CA GLU A 203 -15.94 -4.54 8.89
C GLU A 203 -17.09 -4.94 7.96
N HIS A 204 -18.12 -4.12 7.76
CA HIS A 204 -19.36 -4.58 7.11
C HIS A 204 -20.12 -3.56 6.27
N LYS A 205 -19.50 -2.58 5.64
CA LYS A 205 -20.24 -1.75 4.68
C LYS A 205 -19.71 -1.96 3.28
N ALA A 206 -20.60 -2.41 2.39
CA ALA A 206 -20.43 -2.25 0.96
C ALA A 206 -20.22 -0.76 0.67
N TYR A 207 -19.11 -0.40 0.09
CA TYR A 207 -18.83 0.96 -0.31
C TYR A 207 -19.37 1.14 -1.72
N GLU A 208 -20.26 2.10 -1.90
CA GLU A 208 -20.58 2.56 -3.24
C GLU A 208 -19.34 3.26 -3.84
N PRO A 209 -19.02 3.00 -5.10
CA PRO A 209 -17.92 3.69 -5.76
C PRO A 209 -18.21 5.20 -5.76
N VAL A 210 -17.37 5.97 -5.13
CA VAL A 210 -17.45 7.44 -5.11
C VAL A 210 -16.30 7.98 -5.94
N SER A 211 -16.56 8.96 -6.79
CA SER A 211 -15.63 9.51 -7.79
C SER A 211 -14.36 10.17 -7.26
N ASP A 212 -14.16 10.30 -5.94
CA ASP A 212 -13.10 11.18 -5.39
C ASP A 212 -12.02 10.39 -4.75
N LYS A 213 -11.57 9.46 -4.54
CA LYS A 213 -10.42 8.70 -3.99
C LYS A 213 -10.83 7.32 -3.50
N PHE A 214 -10.34 6.35 -4.18
CA PHE A 214 -10.50 4.94 -3.86
C PHE A 214 -9.20 4.36 -3.35
N CYS A 215 -9.29 3.48 -2.38
CA CYS A 215 -8.14 2.75 -1.86
C CYS A 215 -8.53 1.29 -1.66
N ALA A 216 -7.59 0.39 -1.97
CA ALA A 216 -7.69 -1.01 -1.61
C ALA A 216 -6.95 -1.25 -0.27
N HIS A 217 -7.54 -2.02 0.60
CA HIS A 217 -6.96 -2.41 1.89
C HIS A 217 -6.38 -3.80 1.82
#